data_1279ac87ea9565df0515aebd76eef9a1
#
_entry.id   1279ac87ea9565df0515aebd76eef9a1
#
_cell.length_a   1.000
_cell.length_b   1.000
_cell.length_c   1.000
_cell.angle_alpha   90.00
_cell.angle_beta   90.00
_cell.angle_gamma   90.00
#
_symmetry.space_group_name_H-M   'P 1'
#
loop_
_entity.id
_entity.type
_entity.pdbx_description
1 polymer ?
#
loop_
_entity_poly.entity_id
_entity_poly.type
_entity_poly.pdbx_seq_one_letter_code
_entity_poly.pdbx_strand_id
1 'polypeptide(L)'
;MRNDSCFTQRPTTYPARSGLAWAIPSSCALPFSKQGALQRASFRHIKGVSYDLKIGLIDVDSHNFPNLCLMKLSAYHKAKGHTVEWWNAKGRYDLVYKSRVFTDTYSKDTITVTNAEQVIFGGTGYDTKNRLPPEVEHSYPDYSIYPQFFGIAYGFLSRGCPRNCGFCIVSGKEGRKSVKVADLSEFWKWQPEIKIMDANLLACPDHENLIEQLIRSRAWVDFSQGLDIRLVNRDNVSLLNRVRIKAVHFAWDNPDEDLTGYFQRFLDLTAIKSSRQRRVYVLTNYGSTHEQDLYRVNTLRAMGFDPYVMIYERPTAPPVTRHLQRWVNNKRLFYAVPRFEDYIPGRKEV
;
A
#
# COMPACT_ATOMS: atom_id res chain seq x y z
N MET A 1 60.04 16.71 -10.69
CA MET A 1 59.29 17.49 -11.67
C MET A 1 57.83 16.99 -11.66
N ARG A 2 57.02 17.90 -11.22
CA ARG A 2 55.58 17.98 -11.14
C ARG A 2 54.86 17.38 -12.35
N ASN A 3 53.73 16.68 -12.13
CA ASN A 3 52.43 17.18 -12.58
C ASN A 3 51.32 16.39 -11.92
N ASP A 4 50.54 17.16 -11.14
CA ASP A 4 49.24 16.83 -10.63
C ASP A 4 48.21 16.85 -11.76
N SER A 5 47.27 15.87 -11.81
CA SER A 5 45.98 16.08 -12.41
C SER A 5 44.92 15.38 -11.56
N CYS A 6 44.31 16.20 -10.71
CA CYS A 6 43.14 15.95 -9.92
C CYS A 6 41.93 15.82 -10.84
N PHE A 7 41.34 14.63 -10.97
CA PHE A 7 40.00 14.44 -11.53
C PHE A 7 38.98 14.44 -10.40
N THR A 8 38.44 15.60 -10.15
CA THR A 8 37.21 15.75 -9.36
C THR A 8 36.05 15.19 -10.17
N GLN A 9 35.61 13.99 -9.84
CA GLN A 9 34.29 13.51 -10.24
C GLN A 9 33.22 14.22 -9.43
N ARG A 10 32.44 15.05 -10.12
CA ARG A 10 31.19 15.62 -9.56
C ARG A 10 30.22 14.49 -9.32
N PRO A 11 29.48 14.47 -8.21
CA PRO A 11 28.39 13.55 -8.03
C PRO A 11 27.28 13.91 -9.03
N THR A 12 26.98 13.00 -9.94
CA THR A 12 25.79 13.05 -10.77
C THR A 12 24.59 12.90 -9.88
N THR A 13 23.92 13.99 -9.62
CA THR A 13 22.58 13.99 -9.00
C THR A 13 21.61 13.33 -9.98
N TYR A 14 21.31 12.05 -9.76
CA TYR A 14 20.16 11.42 -10.41
C TYR A 14 18.89 12.09 -9.89
N PRO A 15 17.96 12.51 -10.79
CA PRO A 15 16.66 12.97 -10.36
C PRO A 15 15.94 11.80 -9.68
N ALA A 16 15.48 11.99 -8.45
CA ALA A 16 14.64 11.06 -7.73
C ALA A 16 13.34 10.85 -8.52
N ARG A 17 13.31 9.84 -9.39
CA ARG A 17 12.11 9.38 -10.05
C ARG A 17 11.41 8.41 -9.11
N SER A 18 10.16 8.72 -8.83
CA SER A 18 9.16 8.04 -8.03
C SER A 18 9.29 6.53 -8.08
N GLY A 19 9.88 5.96 -7.03
CA GLY A 19 9.95 4.53 -6.83
C GLY A 19 8.58 3.94 -6.54
N LEU A 20 8.36 2.79 -7.10
CA LEU A 20 7.20 1.97 -6.89
C LEU A 20 7.24 1.31 -5.52
N ALA A 21 6.52 1.89 -4.61
CA ALA A 21 6.01 1.08 -3.53
C ALA A 21 4.82 0.26 -4.10
N TRP A 22 4.91 -1.04 -4.07
CA TRP A 22 3.78 -1.95 -4.18
C TRP A 22 2.92 -1.89 -2.90
N ALA A 23 3.02 -0.81 -2.19
CA ALA A 23 2.07 -0.46 -1.19
C ALA A 23 0.75 -0.25 -1.91
N ILE A 24 -0.30 -0.92 -1.49
CA ILE A 24 -1.65 -0.40 -1.71
C ILE A 24 -1.56 1.03 -1.24
N PRO A 25 -1.69 2.03 -2.12
CA PRO A 25 -1.39 3.40 -1.74
C PRO A 25 -2.27 3.79 -0.59
N SER A 26 -1.61 4.17 0.44
CA SER A 26 -2.25 4.77 1.57
C SER A 26 -2.77 6.13 1.12
N SER A 27 -4.04 6.31 1.23
CA SER A 27 -4.80 7.55 1.07
C SER A 27 -4.90 8.17 -0.31
N CYS A 28 -6.06 8.52 -0.55
CA CYS A 28 -6.56 9.42 -1.53
C CYS A 28 -6.23 10.84 -1.18
N ALA A 29 -5.72 11.57 -2.10
CA ALA A 29 -5.40 12.95 -1.93
C ALA A 29 -6.07 13.79 -3.02
N LEU A 30 -6.72 14.87 -2.64
CA LEU A 30 -7.34 15.84 -3.54
C LEU A 30 -6.40 17.03 -3.80
N PRO A 31 -6.35 17.59 -5.03
CA PRO A 31 -5.51 18.74 -5.31
C PRO A 31 -5.98 20.02 -4.60
N PHE A 32 -5.09 20.57 -3.77
CA PHE A 32 -5.15 21.97 -3.40
C PHE A 32 -4.08 22.70 -4.21
N SER A 33 -4.40 23.31 -5.33
CA SER A 33 -3.50 24.26 -5.97
C SER A 33 -3.34 25.48 -5.05
N LYS A 34 -2.13 26.04 -4.93
CA LYS A 34 -1.88 27.29 -4.20
C LYS A 34 -2.63 28.52 -4.76
N GLN A 35 -3.42 28.36 -5.83
CA GLN A 35 -4.31 29.37 -6.40
C GLN A 35 -5.79 28.99 -6.31
N GLY A 36 -6.12 27.91 -5.62
CA GLY A 36 -7.44 27.58 -5.16
C GLY A 36 -7.32 27.34 -3.68
N ALA A 37 -7.28 28.42 -2.83
CA ALA A 37 -8.19 28.34 -1.72
C ALA A 37 -9.40 27.63 -2.34
N LEU A 38 -9.87 26.49 -1.79
CA LEU A 38 -11.23 26.08 -2.05
C LEU A 38 -11.97 27.40 -2.21
N GLN A 39 -12.05 27.93 -3.48
CA GLN A 39 -13.18 28.74 -3.72
C GLN A 39 -14.22 27.83 -3.15
N ARG A 40 -14.56 28.14 -1.91
CA ARG A 40 -15.78 27.62 -1.31
C ARG A 40 -16.67 27.71 -2.50
N ALA A 41 -16.87 26.56 -3.18
CA ALA A 41 -17.92 26.49 -4.14
C ALA A 41 -19.01 27.12 -3.31
N SER A 42 -19.26 28.39 -3.57
CA SER A 42 -20.25 29.13 -2.84
C SER A 42 -21.52 28.47 -3.29
N PHE A 43 -21.72 27.26 -2.73
CA PHE A 43 -23.01 26.64 -2.69
C PHE A 43 -23.85 27.74 -2.12
N ARG A 44 -24.63 28.38 -2.98
CA ARG A 44 -25.59 29.37 -2.56
C ARG A 44 -26.41 28.66 -1.51
N HIS A 45 -26.02 28.82 -0.25
CA HIS A 45 -26.79 28.47 0.90
C HIS A 45 -27.97 29.47 0.90
N ILE A 46 -28.96 29.18 0.07
CA ILE A 46 -30.28 29.69 0.31
C ILE A 46 -30.68 28.87 1.54
N LYS A 47 -30.77 29.56 2.70
CA LYS A 47 -31.18 29.00 3.99
C LYS A 47 -32.33 28.03 3.77
N GLY A 48 -32.12 26.74 4.04
CA GLY A 48 -33.17 25.74 4.14
C GLY A 48 -33.35 24.76 2.95
N VAL A 49 -32.57 24.82 1.86
CA VAL A 49 -32.69 23.85 0.76
C VAL A 49 -31.38 23.06 0.69
N SER A 50 -31.43 21.80 1.08
CA SER A 50 -30.40 20.81 0.78
C SER A 50 -30.53 20.46 -0.70
N TYR A 51 -29.57 20.88 -1.52
CA TYR A 51 -29.49 20.41 -2.91
C TYR A 51 -28.94 18.99 -2.90
N ASP A 52 -29.72 18.03 -3.42
CA ASP A 52 -29.24 16.68 -3.72
C ASP A 52 -28.30 16.76 -4.91
N LEU A 53 -26.98 16.70 -4.64
CA LEU A 53 -25.97 16.68 -5.69
C LEU A 53 -25.83 15.26 -6.24
N LYS A 54 -25.70 15.15 -7.54
CA LYS A 54 -25.36 13.89 -8.20
C LYS A 54 -23.85 13.75 -8.36
N ILE A 55 -23.28 12.80 -7.60
CA ILE A 55 -21.84 12.56 -7.51
C ILE A 55 -21.47 11.31 -8.31
N GLY A 56 -20.53 11.45 -9.24
CA GLY A 56 -19.94 10.35 -10.00
C GLY A 56 -18.61 9.90 -9.39
N LEU A 57 -18.35 8.59 -9.34
CA LEU A 57 -17.08 8.02 -8.89
C LEU A 57 -16.38 7.30 -10.04
N ILE A 58 -15.08 7.53 -10.21
CA ILE A 58 -14.23 6.84 -11.18
C ILE A 58 -13.03 6.24 -10.45
N ASP A 59 -12.94 4.92 -10.48
CA ASP A 59 -11.77 4.17 -10.06
C ASP A 59 -10.98 3.75 -11.29
N VAL A 60 -9.79 4.34 -11.47
CA VAL A 60 -9.01 4.14 -12.70
C VAL A 60 -8.31 2.79 -12.72
N ASP A 61 -7.85 2.30 -11.55
CA ASP A 61 -6.87 1.21 -11.51
C ASP A 61 -6.96 0.23 -10.33
N SER A 62 -7.97 0.33 -9.47
CA SER A 62 -8.12 -0.59 -8.32
C SER A 62 -8.92 -1.84 -8.70
N HIS A 63 -8.31 -2.77 -9.46
CA HIS A 63 -9.05 -3.95 -9.96
C HIS A 63 -9.19 -5.07 -8.92
N ASN A 64 -8.19 -5.26 -8.05
CA ASN A 64 -8.12 -6.37 -7.08
C ASN A 64 -8.19 -5.94 -5.62
N PHE A 65 -8.51 -4.68 -5.38
CA PHE A 65 -8.66 -4.08 -4.05
C PHE A 65 -9.58 -2.87 -4.15
N PRO A 66 -10.29 -2.48 -3.08
CA PRO A 66 -11.15 -1.32 -3.10
C PRO A 66 -10.34 -0.02 -2.99
N ASN A 67 -10.82 1.03 -3.61
CA ASN A 67 -10.27 2.38 -3.43
C ASN A 67 -10.89 3.00 -2.16
N LEU A 68 -10.15 2.96 -1.06
CA LEU A 68 -10.63 3.41 0.26
C LEU A 68 -11.07 4.90 0.25
N CYS A 69 -10.45 5.73 -0.60
CA CYS A 69 -10.81 7.13 -0.76
C CYS A 69 -12.21 7.29 -1.35
N LEU A 70 -12.48 6.59 -2.45
CA LEU A 70 -13.79 6.64 -3.06
C LEU A 70 -14.87 6.09 -2.11
N MET A 71 -14.53 5.07 -1.30
CA MET A 71 -15.44 4.56 -0.27
C MET A 71 -15.77 5.62 0.80
N LYS A 72 -14.76 6.37 1.26
CA LYS A 72 -14.95 7.45 2.25
C LYS A 72 -15.71 8.63 1.65
N LEU A 73 -15.39 9.03 0.41
CA LEU A 73 -16.12 10.07 -0.32
C LEU A 73 -17.58 9.67 -0.54
N SER A 74 -17.83 8.42 -0.93
CA SER A 74 -19.20 7.91 -1.07
C SER A 74 -19.98 8.00 0.24
N ALA A 75 -19.40 7.53 1.33
CA ALA A 75 -20.01 7.58 2.65
C ALA A 75 -20.35 9.02 3.07
N TYR A 76 -19.38 9.92 2.92
CA TYR A 76 -19.53 11.33 3.27
C TYR A 76 -20.66 12.02 2.48
N HIS A 77 -20.69 11.81 1.17
CA HIS A 77 -21.72 12.43 0.33
C HIS A 77 -23.11 11.82 0.58
N LYS A 78 -23.21 10.50 0.73
CA LYS A 78 -24.47 9.82 1.09
C LYS A 78 -25.02 10.29 2.44
N ALA A 79 -24.14 10.50 3.44
CA ALA A 79 -24.53 11.04 4.75
C ALA A 79 -25.07 12.47 4.67
N LYS A 80 -24.74 13.21 3.61
CA LYS A 80 -25.29 14.55 3.32
C LYS A 80 -26.54 14.54 2.46
N GLY A 81 -27.06 13.36 2.12
CA GLY A 81 -28.24 13.22 1.27
C GLY A 81 -27.99 13.34 -0.22
N HIS A 82 -26.71 13.30 -0.67
CA HIS A 82 -26.36 13.34 -2.08
C HIS A 82 -26.51 11.96 -2.74
N THR A 83 -26.88 11.96 -4.01
CA THR A 83 -26.90 10.74 -4.83
C THR A 83 -25.48 10.41 -5.29
N VAL A 84 -24.96 9.22 -4.94
CA VAL A 84 -23.61 8.76 -5.31
C VAL A 84 -23.70 7.47 -6.10
N GLU A 85 -23.08 7.47 -7.28
CA GLU A 85 -23.03 6.29 -8.17
C GLU A 85 -21.67 6.17 -8.90
N TRP A 86 -21.40 5.02 -9.48
CA TRP A 86 -20.30 4.90 -10.44
C TRP A 86 -20.60 5.76 -11.66
N TRP A 87 -19.60 6.56 -12.06
CA TRP A 87 -19.75 7.43 -13.23
C TRP A 87 -20.04 6.63 -14.49
N ASN A 88 -20.91 7.16 -15.32
CA ASN A 88 -21.15 6.66 -16.67
C ASN A 88 -21.26 7.83 -17.67
N ALA A 89 -20.88 7.58 -18.93
CA ALA A 89 -20.81 8.61 -19.95
C ALA A 89 -22.19 9.16 -20.39
N LYS A 90 -23.28 8.48 -20.05
CA LYS A 90 -24.67 8.89 -20.38
C LYS A 90 -25.33 9.72 -19.30
N GLY A 91 -24.78 9.71 -18.08
CA GLY A 91 -25.29 10.50 -16.95
C GLY A 91 -24.93 11.98 -17.08
N ARG A 92 -25.47 12.81 -16.19
CA ARG A 92 -25.01 14.17 -15.93
C ARG A 92 -24.70 14.26 -14.43
N TYR A 93 -23.60 14.91 -14.07
CA TYR A 93 -23.09 14.98 -12.72
C TYR A 93 -22.77 16.42 -12.33
N ASP A 94 -23.06 16.78 -11.10
CA ASP A 94 -22.60 18.04 -10.52
C ASP A 94 -21.10 17.93 -10.18
N LEU A 95 -20.66 16.77 -9.70
CA LEU A 95 -19.27 16.53 -9.35
C LEU A 95 -18.85 15.10 -9.65
N VAL A 96 -17.64 14.92 -10.19
CA VAL A 96 -17.01 13.61 -10.38
C VAL A 96 -15.70 13.55 -9.62
N TYR A 97 -15.54 12.54 -8.77
CA TYR A 97 -14.26 12.17 -8.16
C TYR A 97 -13.60 11.09 -8.99
N LYS A 98 -12.38 11.36 -9.45
CA LYS A 98 -11.59 10.43 -10.24
C LYS A 98 -10.31 10.08 -9.47
N SER A 99 -10.19 8.83 -9.07
CA SER A 99 -9.07 8.34 -8.26
C SER A 99 -8.19 7.37 -9.03
N ARG A 100 -6.88 7.61 -8.98
CA ARG A 100 -5.84 6.75 -9.53
C ARG A 100 -4.75 6.49 -8.50
N VAL A 101 -4.39 5.24 -8.38
CA VAL A 101 -3.48 4.72 -7.36
C VAL A 101 -2.04 4.68 -7.88
N PHE A 102 -1.83 4.17 -9.10
CA PHE A 102 -0.52 4.00 -9.71
C PHE A 102 -0.19 5.15 -10.67
N THR A 103 1.09 5.41 -10.89
CA THR A 103 1.56 6.43 -11.87
C THR A 103 1.31 5.98 -13.30
N ASP A 104 1.44 6.90 -14.28
CA ASP A 104 1.25 6.64 -15.70
C ASP A 104 2.09 5.49 -16.26
N THR A 105 3.23 5.20 -15.66
CA THR A 105 4.09 4.07 -16.01
C THR A 105 3.39 2.72 -15.86
N TYR A 106 2.46 2.61 -14.90
CA TYR A 106 1.79 1.36 -14.53
C TYR A 106 0.29 1.36 -14.81
N SER A 107 -0.31 2.54 -14.82
CA SER A 107 -1.75 2.70 -15.03
C SER A 107 -2.02 3.98 -15.82
N LYS A 108 -2.35 3.80 -17.11
CA LYS A 108 -2.74 4.93 -17.97
C LYS A 108 -4.18 5.32 -17.70
N ASP A 109 -4.40 6.60 -17.48
CA ASP A 109 -5.75 7.14 -17.42
C ASP A 109 -6.25 7.48 -18.82
N THR A 110 -7.20 6.72 -19.34
CA THR A 110 -7.82 6.90 -20.65
C THR A 110 -9.24 7.46 -20.60
N ILE A 111 -9.76 7.74 -19.39
CA ILE A 111 -11.14 8.17 -19.21
C ILE A 111 -11.21 9.69 -19.26
N THR A 112 -11.91 10.24 -20.25
CA THR A 112 -12.24 11.67 -20.33
C THR A 112 -13.66 11.91 -19.83
N VAL A 113 -13.81 12.83 -18.88
CA VAL A 113 -15.12 13.22 -18.32
C VAL A 113 -15.57 14.52 -18.96
N THR A 114 -16.70 14.48 -19.67
CA THR A 114 -17.28 15.66 -20.37
C THR A 114 -18.69 16.02 -19.88
N ASN A 115 -19.23 15.21 -18.97
CA ASN A 115 -20.63 15.28 -18.51
C ASN A 115 -20.75 15.61 -17.01
N ALA A 116 -19.80 16.36 -16.47
CA ALA A 116 -19.80 16.85 -15.09
C ALA A 116 -19.52 18.36 -15.06
N GLU A 117 -20.11 19.06 -14.09
CA GLU A 117 -19.81 20.48 -13.86
C GLU A 117 -18.40 20.67 -13.26
N GLN A 118 -17.97 19.72 -12.40
CA GLN A 118 -16.65 19.70 -11.81
C GLN A 118 -16.08 18.30 -11.80
N VAL A 119 -14.75 18.19 -12.02
CA VAL A 119 -14.00 16.93 -11.86
C VAL A 119 -12.85 17.16 -10.88
N ILE A 120 -12.79 16.33 -9.84
CA ILE A 120 -11.72 16.36 -8.84
C ILE A 120 -10.87 15.10 -8.98
N PHE A 121 -9.57 15.29 -9.20
CA PHE A 121 -8.60 14.21 -9.33
C PHE A 121 -7.94 13.93 -7.97
N GLY A 122 -7.80 12.65 -7.63
CA GLY A 122 -7.18 12.23 -6.38
C GLY A 122 -6.44 10.89 -6.50
N GLY A 123 -5.74 10.55 -5.43
CA GLY A 123 -4.91 9.34 -5.36
C GLY A 123 -3.46 9.57 -5.75
N THR A 124 -2.61 8.66 -5.28
CA THR A 124 -1.14 8.74 -5.38
C THR A 124 -0.64 8.81 -6.81
N GLY A 125 -1.39 8.24 -7.76
CA GLY A 125 -1.05 8.26 -9.18
C GLY A 125 -1.16 9.65 -9.83
N TYR A 126 -1.94 10.56 -9.25
CA TYR A 126 -2.02 11.96 -9.69
C TYR A 126 -1.15 12.89 -8.83
N ASP A 127 -1.27 12.80 -7.49
CA ASP A 127 -0.53 13.66 -6.59
C ASP A 127 -0.30 12.99 -5.23
N THR A 128 0.93 13.08 -4.71
CA THR A 128 1.33 12.53 -3.43
C THR A 128 1.13 13.49 -2.26
N LYS A 129 0.86 14.77 -2.51
CA LYS A 129 0.78 15.82 -1.47
C LYS A 129 -0.63 16.04 -0.94
N ASN A 130 -1.63 15.75 -1.74
CA ASN A 130 -3.02 16.00 -1.42
C ASN A 130 -3.56 15.04 -0.34
N ARG A 131 -4.51 15.49 0.46
CA ARG A 131 -5.15 14.73 1.54
C ARG A 131 -6.66 14.92 1.47
N LEU A 132 -7.41 13.92 1.94
CA LEU A 132 -8.84 14.09 2.19
C LEU A 132 -9.05 15.13 3.30
N PRO A 133 -10.12 15.93 3.22
CA PRO A 133 -10.55 16.72 4.37
C PRO A 133 -10.78 15.81 5.59
N PRO A 134 -10.53 16.29 6.82
CA PRO A 134 -10.67 15.46 8.02
C PRO A 134 -12.06 14.81 8.16
N GLU A 135 -13.12 15.53 7.83
CA GLU A 135 -14.50 15.03 7.89
C GLU A 135 -14.78 13.88 6.91
N VAL A 136 -14.01 13.80 5.80
CA VAL A 136 -14.05 12.68 4.86
C VAL A 136 -13.12 11.57 5.32
N GLU A 137 -11.91 11.91 5.78
CA GLU A 137 -10.90 10.94 6.21
C GLU A 137 -11.42 10.06 7.35
N HIS A 138 -12.21 10.63 8.28
CA HIS A 138 -12.80 9.91 9.42
C HIS A 138 -14.20 9.35 9.13
N SER A 139 -14.70 9.43 7.89
CA SER A 139 -15.93 8.76 7.51
C SER A 139 -15.73 7.24 7.45
N TYR A 140 -16.68 6.49 8.04
CA TYR A 140 -16.70 5.02 7.88
C TYR A 140 -16.86 4.66 6.41
N PRO A 141 -15.97 3.79 5.83
CA PRO A 141 -15.98 3.52 4.40
C PRO A 141 -17.29 2.89 3.92
N ASP A 142 -17.79 3.34 2.79
CA ASP A 142 -18.96 2.75 2.14
C ASP A 142 -18.57 1.47 1.38
N TYR A 143 -18.67 0.34 2.05
CA TYR A 143 -18.37 -0.97 1.47
C TYR A 143 -19.37 -1.39 0.38
N SER A 144 -20.54 -0.72 0.27
CA SER A 144 -21.57 -1.07 -0.70
C SER A 144 -21.14 -0.81 -2.15
N ILE A 145 -20.20 0.12 -2.37
CA ILE A 145 -19.71 0.42 -3.72
C ILE A 145 -18.71 -0.62 -4.27
N TYR A 146 -18.23 -1.53 -3.39
CA TYR A 146 -17.35 -2.65 -3.78
C TYR A 146 -17.88 -3.97 -3.19
N PRO A 147 -18.99 -4.50 -3.70
CA PRO A 147 -19.65 -5.67 -3.11
C PRO A 147 -18.76 -6.91 -3.07
N GLN A 148 -17.80 -7.04 -3.97
CA GLN A 148 -16.83 -8.15 -4.00
C GLN A 148 -15.86 -8.15 -2.80
N PHE A 149 -15.72 -7.03 -2.09
CA PHE A 149 -14.87 -6.89 -0.92
C PHE A 149 -15.66 -6.69 0.38
N PHE A 150 -16.97 -6.91 0.37
CA PHE A 150 -17.86 -6.61 1.50
C PHE A 150 -17.46 -7.32 2.82
N GLY A 151 -16.88 -8.51 2.73
CA GLY A 151 -16.42 -9.27 3.91
C GLY A 151 -15.05 -8.86 4.45
N ILE A 152 -14.39 -7.86 3.88
CA ILE A 152 -13.04 -7.45 4.25
C ILE A 152 -13.04 -5.97 4.63
N ALA A 153 -12.64 -5.65 5.85
CA ALA A 153 -12.38 -4.27 6.25
C ALA A 153 -10.98 -3.83 5.82
N TYR A 154 -10.88 -2.65 5.23
CA TYR A 154 -9.63 -2.05 4.80
C TYR A 154 -9.42 -0.73 5.55
N GLY A 155 -8.24 -0.53 6.13
CA GLY A 155 -7.95 0.73 6.80
C GLY A 155 -6.52 0.85 7.31
N PHE A 156 -6.26 2.02 7.89
CA PHE A 156 -5.01 2.39 8.52
C PHE A 156 -5.28 2.69 9.99
N LEU A 157 -4.52 2.07 10.87
CA LEU A 157 -4.45 2.41 12.30
C LEU A 157 -3.37 3.48 12.52
N SER A 158 -2.25 3.36 11.79
CA SER A 158 -1.14 4.30 11.82
C SER A 158 -0.67 4.66 10.41
N ARG A 159 -0.01 5.83 10.29
CA ARG A 159 0.62 6.29 9.04
C ARG A 159 2.01 6.85 9.32
N GLY A 160 2.84 6.81 8.27
CA GLY A 160 4.23 7.26 8.33
C GLY A 160 5.20 6.13 8.67
N CYS A 161 6.50 6.37 8.39
CA CYS A 161 7.55 5.38 8.63
C CYS A 161 8.89 6.06 8.88
N PRO A 162 9.64 5.71 9.95
CA PRO A 162 10.93 6.31 10.26
C PRO A 162 12.06 5.83 9.34
N ARG A 163 11.86 4.78 8.54
CA ARG A 163 12.92 4.14 7.75
C ARG A 163 13.47 5.00 6.63
N ASN A 164 12.69 5.85 6.00
CA ASN A 164 13.12 6.74 4.92
C ASN A 164 13.90 6.03 3.79
N CYS A 165 13.44 4.84 3.39
CA CYS A 165 14.05 4.08 2.30
C CYS A 165 14.00 4.86 0.99
N GLY A 166 15.10 4.89 0.22
CA GLY A 166 15.24 5.73 -0.98
C GLY A 166 14.26 5.41 -2.11
N PHE A 167 13.74 4.18 -2.17
CA PHE A 167 12.72 3.76 -3.15
C PHE A 167 11.28 4.03 -2.68
N CYS A 168 11.07 4.33 -1.40
CA CYS A 168 9.75 4.35 -0.78
C CYS A 168 9.18 5.77 -0.69
N ILE A 169 7.91 5.94 -1.11
CA ILE A 169 7.23 7.23 -1.06
C ILE A 169 6.67 7.59 0.32
N VAL A 170 6.59 6.62 1.25
CA VAL A 170 5.87 6.77 2.53
C VAL A 170 6.43 7.91 3.36
N SER A 171 7.75 7.99 3.53
CA SER A 171 8.38 9.05 4.33
C SER A 171 8.13 10.45 3.78
N GLY A 172 8.10 10.60 2.45
CA GLY A 172 7.79 11.87 1.79
C GLY A 172 6.31 12.20 1.77
N LYS A 173 5.46 11.18 1.73
CA LYS A 173 4.00 11.34 1.64
C LYS A 173 3.33 11.42 3.01
N GLU A 174 3.69 10.55 3.95
CA GLU A 174 3.01 10.38 5.23
C GLU A 174 3.83 10.85 6.43
N GLY A 175 5.11 11.16 6.20
CA GLY A 175 6.05 11.62 7.23
C GLY A 175 6.98 10.52 7.74
N ARG A 176 7.99 10.98 8.50
CA ARG A 176 9.08 10.14 9.05
C ARG A 176 8.81 9.63 10.46
N LYS A 177 7.57 9.72 10.92
CA LYS A 177 7.13 9.15 12.21
C LYS A 177 5.88 8.34 11.95
N SER A 178 5.81 7.13 12.49
CA SER A 178 4.55 6.40 12.51
C SER A 178 3.70 6.94 13.64
N VAL A 179 2.53 7.45 13.31
CA VAL A 179 1.59 8.05 14.26
C VAL A 179 0.21 7.39 14.09
N LYS A 180 -0.50 7.23 15.21
CA LYS A 180 -1.90 6.77 15.18
C LYS A 180 -2.75 7.76 14.39
N VAL A 181 -3.61 7.26 13.48
CA VAL A 181 -4.52 8.07 12.66
C VAL A 181 -5.97 7.66 12.80
N ALA A 182 -6.25 6.44 13.26
CA ALA A 182 -7.63 5.97 13.48
C ALA A 182 -7.67 4.89 14.56
N ASP A 183 -8.84 4.70 15.15
CA ASP A 183 -9.20 3.49 15.86
C ASP A 183 -9.84 2.48 14.90
N LEU A 184 -9.80 1.20 15.25
CA LEU A 184 -10.33 0.13 14.40
C LEU A 184 -11.82 0.33 14.06
N SER A 185 -12.60 0.90 14.97
CA SER A 185 -14.03 1.18 14.78
C SER A 185 -14.32 2.17 13.63
N GLU A 186 -13.34 2.95 13.18
CA GLU A 186 -13.51 3.89 12.09
C GLU A 186 -13.63 3.21 10.72
N PHE A 187 -13.18 1.93 10.59
CA PHE A 187 -13.27 1.22 9.31
C PHE A 187 -13.70 -0.24 9.41
N TRP A 188 -13.82 -0.80 10.62
CA TRP A 188 -14.30 -2.15 10.88
C TRP A 188 -15.50 -2.14 11.84
N LYS A 189 -16.50 -2.99 11.57
CA LYS A 189 -17.66 -3.22 12.45
C LYS A 189 -17.92 -4.70 12.70
N TRP A 190 -17.95 -5.50 11.65
CA TRP A 190 -18.38 -6.91 11.71
C TRP A 190 -17.69 -7.80 10.68
N GLN A 191 -16.90 -7.23 9.77
CA GLN A 191 -16.26 -7.98 8.69
C GLN A 191 -15.40 -9.11 9.29
N PRO A 192 -15.51 -10.35 8.74
CA PRO A 192 -14.73 -11.49 9.24
C PRO A 192 -13.22 -11.34 8.99
N GLU A 193 -12.83 -10.44 8.11
CA GLU A 193 -11.44 -10.17 7.76
C GLU A 193 -11.13 -8.68 7.86
N ILE A 194 -9.91 -8.38 8.32
CA ILE A 194 -9.36 -7.02 8.37
C ILE A 194 -8.03 -7.02 7.62
N LYS A 195 -7.88 -6.10 6.69
CA LYS A 195 -6.62 -5.82 6.01
C LYS A 195 -6.06 -4.50 6.48
N ILE A 196 -4.97 -4.57 7.25
CA ILE A 196 -4.23 -3.41 7.75
C ILE A 196 -3.25 -2.95 6.67
N MET A 197 -3.35 -1.66 6.33
CA MET A 197 -2.56 -1.04 5.27
C MET A 197 -1.44 -0.14 5.82
N ASP A 198 -1.14 -0.24 7.10
CA ASP A 198 -0.11 0.54 7.78
C ASP A 198 1.27 0.24 7.20
N ALA A 199 2.04 1.28 6.89
CA ALA A 199 3.39 1.12 6.34
C ALA A 199 4.40 0.55 7.37
N ASN A 200 4.18 0.84 8.66
CA ASN A 200 5.02 0.33 9.75
C ASN A 200 4.30 0.50 11.10
N LEU A 201 3.36 -0.39 11.39
CA LEU A 201 2.57 -0.34 12.64
C LEU A 201 3.46 -0.42 13.88
N LEU A 202 4.47 -1.32 13.89
CA LEU A 202 5.33 -1.52 15.06
C LEU A 202 6.18 -0.29 15.42
N ALA A 203 6.36 0.66 14.49
CA ALA A 203 7.03 1.92 14.78
C ALA A 203 6.10 2.97 15.40
N CYS A 204 4.80 2.73 15.46
CA CYS A 204 3.84 3.61 16.12
C CYS A 204 3.94 3.45 17.64
N PRO A 205 4.09 4.54 18.42
CA PRO A 205 4.11 4.44 19.89
C PRO A 205 2.89 3.74 20.46
N ASP A 206 1.72 3.91 19.86
CA ASP A 206 0.45 3.32 20.29
C ASP A 206 0.22 1.89 19.76
N HIS A 207 1.21 1.24 19.14
CA HIS A 207 1.01 -0.04 18.45
C HIS A 207 0.43 -1.14 19.32
N GLU A 208 0.77 -1.18 20.61
CA GLU A 208 0.23 -2.18 21.55
C GLU A 208 -1.28 -2.03 21.71
N ASN A 209 -1.77 -0.82 21.96
CA ASN A 209 -3.20 -0.53 22.06
C ASN A 209 -3.93 -0.83 20.74
N LEU A 210 -3.31 -0.50 19.60
CA LEU A 210 -3.88 -0.77 18.27
C LEU A 210 -3.96 -2.28 18.00
N ILE A 211 -2.95 -3.07 18.38
CA ILE A 211 -2.97 -4.54 18.27
C ILE A 211 -4.03 -5.14 19.24
N GLU A 212 -4.20 -4.59 20.44
CA GLU A 212 -5.27 -5.01 21.36
C GLU A 212 -6.68 -4.81 20.75
N GLN A 213 -6.90 -3.76 19.96
CA GLN A 213 -8.17 -3.60 19.23
C GLN A 213 -8.38 -4.72 18.21
N LEU A 214 -7.31 -5.12 17.50
CA LEU A 214 -7.35 -6.24 16.58
C LEU A 214 -7.62 -7.57 17.27
N ILE A 215 -7.03 -7.81 18.46
CA ILE A 215 -7.31 -8.99 19.27
C ILE A 215 -8.79 -9.05 19.68
N ARG A 216 -9.35 -7.94 20.16
CA ARG A 216 -10.77 -7.85 20.56
C ARG A 216 -11.74 -8.06 19.39
N SER A 217 -11.36 -7.70 18.16
CA SER A 217 -12.20 -7.89 16.97
C SER A 217 -12.50 -9.36 16.67
N ARG A 218 -11.59 -10.27 17.01
CA ARG A 218 -11.61 -11.70 16.65
C ARG A 218 -11.70 -11.96 15.15
N ALA A 219 -11.54 -10.94 14.30
CA ALA A 219 -11.47 -11.08 12.86
C ALA A 219 -10.10 -11.65 12.40
N TRP A 220 -10.04 -12.21 11.22
CA TRP A 220 -8.77 -12.60 10.61
C TRP A 220 -8.02 -11.35 10.13
N VAL A 221 -6.78 -11.16 10.57
CA VAL A 221 -6.00 -9.95 10.28
C VAL A 221 -4.87 -10.26 9.30
N ASP A 222 -4.82 -9.47 8.23
CA ASP A 222 -3.74 -9.42 7.25
C ASP A 222 -2.98 -8.08 7.41
N PHE A 223 -1.74 -8.13 7.89
CA PHE A 223 -0.82 -6.97 7.96
C PHE A 223 -0.13 -6.78 6.61
N SER A 224 -0.88 -6.32 5.61
CA SER A 224 -0.56 -6.45 4.19
C SER A 224 0.60 -5.59 3.69
N GLN A 225 0.92 -4.47 4.36
CA GLN A 225 2.01 -3.57 3.92
C GLN A 225 3.33 -3.86 4.62
N GLY A 226 3.27 -4.58 5.72
CA GLY A 226 4.42 -5.09 6.42
C GLY A 226 4.61 -4.53 7.82
N LEU A 227 5.29 -5.33 8.61
CA LEU A 227 5.83 -4.99 9.91
C LEU A 227 7.35 -4.90 9.79
N ASP A 228 8.00 -3.96 10.48
CA ASP A 228 9.45 -3.90 10.49
C ASP A 228 10.02 -5.00 11.38
N ILE A 229 10.65 -6.02 10.78
CA ILE A 229 11.21 -7.18 11.50
C ILE A 229 12.22 -6.77 12.57
N ARG A 230 12.91 -5.62 12.40
CA ARG A 230 13.91 -5.10 13.34
C ARG A 230 13.30 -4.57 14.63
N LEU A 231 12.00 -4.23 14.61
CA LEU A 231 11.26 -3.76 15.78
C LEU A 231 10.58 -4.90 16.56
N VAL A 232 10.71 -6.13 16.07
CA VAL A 232 10.16 -7.32 16.74
C VAL A 232 10.83 -7.54 18.07
N ASN A 233 10.04 -7.66 19.11
CA ASN A 233 10.46 -7.99 20.48
C ASN A 233 9.45 -8.96 21.14
N ARG A 234 9.74 -9.39 22.36
CA ARG A 234 8.90 -10.35 23.10
C ARG A 234 7.48 -9.82 23.32
N ASP A 235 7.36 -8.54 23.65
CA ASP A 235 6.08 -7.94 24.04
C ASP A 235 5.13 -7.84 22.85
N ASN A 236 5.60 -7.24 21.74
CA ASN A 236 4.74 -7.10 20.56
C ASN A 236 4.44 -8.44 19.86
N VAL A 237 5.36 -9.44 19.91
CA VAL A 237 5.05 -10.78 19.37
C VAL A 237 4.06 -11.51 20.29
N SER A 238 4.12 -11.31 21.60
CA SER A 238 3.11 -11.85 22.53
C SER A 238 1.71 -11.34 22.18
N LEU A 239 1.57 -10.07 21.84
CA LEU A 239 0.31 -9.51 21.37
C LEU A 239 -0.09 -10.09 20.00
N LEU A 240 0.83 -10.15 19.04
CA LEU A 240 0.57 -10.73 17.71
C LEU A 240 0.12 -12.19 17.81
N ASN A 241 0.66 -12.97 18.74
CA ASN A 241 0.26 -14.36 18.97
C ASN A 241 -1.21 -14.52 19.44
N ARG A 242 -1.82 -13.46 19.95
CA ARG A 242 -3.23 -13.42 20.37
C ARG A 242 -4.17 -12.97 19.25
N VAL A 243 -3.64 -12.36 18.17
CA VAL A 243 -4.41 -11.96 16.99
C VAL A 243 -4.71 -13.20 16.14
N ARG A 244 -5.89 -13.27 15.55
CA ARG A 244 -6.19 -14.28 14.51
C ARG A 244 -5.50 -13.88 13.20
N ILE A 245 -4.24 -14.28 13.05
CA ILE A 245 -3.40 -13.88 11.92
C ILE A 245 -3.82 -14.63 10.65
N LYS A 246 -4.19 -13.90 9.60
CA LYS A 246 -4.30 -14.40 8.22
C LYS A 246 -2.93 -14.39 7.55
N ALA A 247 -2.22 -13.27 7.63
CA ALA A 247 -0.85 -13.15 7.18
C ALA A 247 -0.14 -11.99 7.91
N VAL A 248 1.15 -12.17 8.17
CA VAL A 248 2.08 -11.09 8.49
C VAL A 248 3.05 -10.95 7.33
N HIS A 249 3.38 -9.72 6.99
CA HIS A 249 4.35 -9.41 5.97
C HIS A 249 5.51 -8.64 6.61
N PHE A 250 6.72 -9.01 6.23
CA PHE A 250 7.96 -8.30 6.52
C PHE A 250 8.61 -7.88 5.20
N ALA A 251 9.76 -7.22 5.27
CA ALA A 251 10.54 -6.87 4.10
C ALA A 251 12.04 -7.07 4.35
N TRP A 252 12.72 -7.57 3.32
CA TRP A 252 14.18 -7.60 3.23
C TRP A 252 14.61 -6.94 1.92
N ASP A 253 14.64 -5.61 1.92
CA ASP A 253 14.81 -4.81 0.72
C ASP A 253 16.28 -4.42 0.47
N ASN A 254 17.03 -4.16 1.54
CA ASN A 254 18.45 -3.81 1.42
C ASN A 254 19.31 -5.09 1.32
N PRO A 255 20.03 -5.32 0.20
CA PRO A 255 20.86 -6.50 0.01
C PRO A 255 22.10 -6.52 0.93
N ASP A 256 22.55 -5.36 1.41
CA ASP A 256 23.75 -5.22 2.25
C ASP A 256 23.43 -5.35 3.76
N GLU A 257 22.15 -5.47 4.12
CA GLU A 257 21.72 -5.63 5.51
C GLU A 257 21.39 -7.11 5.79
N ASP A 258 22.06 -7.74 6.74
CA ASP A 258 21.70 -9.08 7.20
C ASP A 258 20.57 -9.00 8.25
N LEU A 259 19.41 -9.53 7.88
CA LEU A 259 18.24 -9.59 8.75
C LEU A 259 17.99 -10.98 9.35
N THR A 260 18.85 -11.97 9.11
CA THR A 260 18.65 -13.36 9.54
C THR A 260 18.44 -13.49 11.05
N GLY A 261 19.22 -12.77 11.85
CA GLY A 261 19.05 -12.76 13.31
C GLY A 261 17.71 -12.21 13.80
N TYR A 262 17.15 -11.21 13.09
CA TYR A 262 15.82 -10.66 13.40
C TYR A 262 14.71 -11.64 13.01
N PHE A 263 14.82 -12.29 11.85
CA PHE A 263 13.90 -13.33 11.43
C PHE A 263 13.92 -14.53 12.38
N GLN A 264 15.12 -14.96 12.83
CA GLN A 264 15.24 -16.05 13.80
C GLN A 264 14.58 -15.68 15.13
N ARG A 265 14.82 -14.47 15.66
CA ARG A 265 14.14 -13.96 16.87
C ARG A 265 12.61 -14.03 16.75
N PHE A 266 12.07 -13.63 15.59
CA PHE A 266 10.63 -13.74 15.37
C PHE A 266 10.16 -15.20 15.40
N LEU A 267 10.91 -16.12 14.78
CA LEU A 267 10.58 -17.55 14.76
C LEU A 267 10.59 -18.16 16.17
N ASP A 268 11.54 -17.75 17.01
CA ASP A 268 11.66 -18.22 18.40
C ASP A 268 10.48 -17.76 19.29
N LEU A 269 9.88 -16.63 18.95
CA LEU A 269 8.82 -16.00 19.76
C LEU A 269 7.41 -16.26 19.22
N THR A 270 7.25 -16.52 17.90
CA THR A 270 5.93 -16.56 17.29
C THR A 270 5.22 -17.90 17.42
N ALA A 271 3.90 -17.86 17.65
CA ALA A 271 3.02 -19.01 17.56
C ALA A 271 2.57 -19.31 16.13
N ILE A 272 2.86 -18.46 15.14
CA ILE A 272 2.49 -18.65 13.74
C ILE A 272 3.35 -19.76 13.14
N LYS A 273 2.76 -20.93 12.84
CA LYS A 273 3.50 -22.11 12.33
C LYS A 273 3.58 -22.16 10.80
N SER A 274 2.59 -21.65 10.11
CA SER A 274 2.51 -21.75 8.64
C SER A 274 3.44 -20.76 7.96
N SER A 275 4.33 -21.24 7.09
CA SER A 275 5.15 -20.39 6.23
C SER A 275 4.31 -19.47 5.36
N ARG A 276 3.14 -19.93 4.88
CA ARG A 276 2.21 -19.13 4.05
C ARG A 276 1.66 -17.90 4.77
N GLN A 277 1.67 -17.90 6.11
CA GLN A 277 1.26 -16.77 6.92
C GLN A 277 2.43 -15.83 7.25
N ARG A 278 3.68 -16.27 7.10
CA ARG A 278 4.91 -15.52 7.38
C ARG A 278 5.54 -15.10 6.06
N ARG A 279 5.08 -14.00 5.49
CA ARG A 279 5.51 -13.53 4.16
C ARG A 279 6.60 -12.47 4.29
N VAL A 280 7.53 -12.46 3.32
CA VAL A 280 8.59 -11.46 3.28
C VAL A 280 8.72 -10.91 1.87
N TYR A 281 8.53 -9.61 1.72
CA TYR A 281 8.84 -8.90 0.48
C TYR A 281 10.35 -8.83 0.29
N VAL A 282 10.80 -9.08 -0.93
CA VAL A 282 12.21 -8.96 -1.34
C VAL A 282 12.26 -8.02 -2.53
N LEU A 283 12.75 -6.80 -2.29
CA LEU A 283 12.95 -5.83 -3.37
C LEU A 283 14.19 -6.22 -4.19
N THR A 284 14.01 -6.25 -5.50
CA THR A 284 15.06 -6.58 -6.48
C THR A 284 15.19 -5.46 -7.49
N ASN A 285 16.28 -5.41 -8.24
CA ASN A 285 16.58 -4.36 -9.22
C ASN A 285 16.72 -2.95 -8.61
N TYR A 286 17.08 -2.87 -7.32
CA TYR A 286 17.38 -1.61 -6.61
C TYR A 286 18.73 -1.76 -5.89
N GLY A 287 19.82 -1.58 -6.64
CA GLY A 287 21.19 -1.71 -6.11
C GLY A 287 21.61 -3.13 -5.72
N SER A 288 20.81 -4.16 -6.05
CA SER A 288 21.12 -5.56 -5.77
C SER A 288 21.60 -6.30 -7.02
N THR A 289 22.49 -7.29 -6.83
CA THR A 289 22.82 -8.29 -7.87
C THR A 289 21.82 -9.44 -7.84
N HIS A 290 21.79 -10.24 -8.91
CA HIS A 290 20.94 -11.43 -8.97
C HIS A 290 21.30 -12.44 -7.86
N GLU A 291 22.57 -12.61 -7.57
CA GLU A 291 23.08 -13.50 -6.53
C GLU A 291 22.61 -13.07 -5.14
N GLN A 292 22.63 -11.77 -4.85
CA GLN A 292 22.11 -11.21 -3.60
C GLN A 292 20.58 -11.38 -3.48
N ASP A 293 19.87 -11.23 -4.60
CA ASP A 293 18.42 -11.44 -4.64
C ASP A 293 18.09 -12.91 -4.36
N LEU A 294 18.79 -13.82 -5.01
CA LEU A 294 18.61 -15.26 -4.87
C LEU A 294 19.03 -15.74 -3.46
N TYR A 295 20.10 -15.19 -2.90
CA TYR A 295 20.52 -15.46 -1.53
C TYR A 295 19.41 -15.14 -0.52
N ARG A 296 18.82 -13.94 -0.59
CA ARG A 296 17.73 -13.53 0.32
C ARG A 296 16.51 -14.45 0.18
N VAL A 297 16.11 -14.77 -1.06
CA VAL A 297 15.00 -15.68 -1.34
C VAL A 297 15.24 -17.07 -0.75
N ASN A 298 16.42 -17.65 -0.98
CA ASN A 298 16.75 -19.00 -0.52
C ASN A 298 16.89 -19.06 1.00
N THR A 299 17.50 -18.04 1.61
CA THR A 299 17.62 -17.91 3.07
C THR A 299 16.23 -17.85 3.74
N LEU A 300 15.35 -17.01 3.25
CA LEU A 300 13.97 -16.90 3.75
C LEU A 300 13.22 -18.23 3.62
N ARG A 301 13.36 -18.90 2.47
CA ARG A 301 12.76 -20.21 2.24
C ARG A 301 13.27 -21.25 3.25
N ALA A 302 14.59 -21.33 3.45
CA ALA A 302 15.22 -22.25 4.39
C ALA A 302 14.77 -21.99 5.84
N MET A 303 14.56 -20.73 6.21
CA MET A 303 14.01 -20.33 7.51
C MET A 303 12.50 -20.57 7.64
N GLY A 304 11.82 -21.03 6.58
CA GLY A 304 10.36 -21.30 6.62
C GLY A 304 9.50 -20.06 6.51
N PHE A 305 9.98 -18.99 5.86
CA PHE A 305 9.18 -17.87 5.40
C PHE A 305 8.70 -18.10 3.97
N ASP A 306 7.69 -17.32 3.56
CA ASP A 306 7.18 -17.29 2.19
C ASP A 306 7.66 -16.01 1.48
N PRO A 307 8.78 -16.03 0.73
CA PRO A 307 9.29 -14.85 0.04
C PRO A 307 8.37 -14.41 -1.08
N TYR A 308 8.31 -13.10 -1.33
CA TYR A 308 7.59 -12.50 -2.44
C TYR A 308 8.47 -11.45 -3.10
N VAL A 309 8.87 -11.68 -4.35
CA VAL A 309 9.79 -10.81 -5.09
C VAL A 309 9.04 -9.63 -5.69
N MET A 310 9.53 -8.43 -5.38
CA MET A 310 9.08 -7.16 -5.93
C MET A 310 10.20 -6.56 -6.78
N ILE A 311 9.90 -6.15 -8.00
CA ILE A 311 10.89 -5.58 -8.92
C ILE A 311 10.76 -4.07 -8.95
N TYR A 312 11.81 -3.36 -8.56
CA TYR A 312 11.90 -1.92 -8.76
C TYR A 312 12.02 -1.61 -10.25
N GLU A 313 11.24 -0.65 -10.75
CA GLU A 313 11.21 -0.29 -12.18
C GLU A 313 11.13 -1.51 -13.12
N ARG A 314 10.15 -2.35 -12.90
CA ARG A 314 9.96 -3.63 -13.63
C ARG A 314 10.09 -3.54 -15.16
N PRO A 315 9.68 -2.45 -15.86
CA PRO A 315 9.86 -2.33 -17.32
C PRO A 315 11.34 -2.39 -17.76
N THR A 316 12.26 -1.89 -16.95
CA THR A 316 13.69 -1.83 -17.23
C THR A 316 14.49 -3.00 -16.64
N ALA A 317 13.83 -3.85 -15.84
CA ALA A 317 14.49 -4.95 -15.14
C ALA A 317 15.05 -6.02 -16.11
N PRO A 318 16.20 -6.62 -15.80
CA PRO A 318 16.76 -7.71 -16.58
C PRO A 318 15.80 -8.92 -16.70
N PRO A 319 15.87 -9.71 -17.78
CA PRO A 319 15.06 -10.93 -17.92
C PRO A 319 15.19 -11.89 -16.73
N VAL A 320 16.40 -12.08 -16.22
CA VAL A 320 16.65 -12.97 -15.07
C VAL A 320 15.89 -12.54 -13.82
N THR A 321 15.78 -11.25 -13.54
CA THR A 321 15.00 -10.73 -12.41
C THR A 321 13.49 -10.97 -12.60
N ARG A 322 12.97 -10.83 -13.83
CA ARG A 322 11.57 -11.17 -14.14
C ARG A 322 11.32 -12.67 -14.01
N HIS A 323 12.28 -13.51 -14.39
CA HIS A 323 12.22 -14.96 -14.19
C HIS A 323 12.24 -15.33 -12.71
N LEU A 324 13.11 -14.69 -11.91
CA LEU A 324 13.14 -14.87 -10.45
C LEU A 324 11.79 -14.52 -9.83
N GLN A 325 11.21 -13.36 -10.19
CA GLN A 325 9.88 -12.98 -9.72
C GLN A 325 8.82 -14.04 -10.06
N ARG A 326 8.81 -14.52 -11.31
CA ARG A 326 7.84 -15.52 -11.73
C ARG A 326 8.01 -16.83 -10.96
N TRP A 327 9.24 -17.30 -10.80
CA TRP A 327 9.53 -18.52 -10.05
C TRP A 327 9.09 -18.41 -8.60
N VAL A 328 9.46 -17.34 -7.89
CA VAL A 328 9.14 -17.15 -6.47
C VAL A 328 7.65 -16.89 -6.23
N ASN A 329 7.03 -16.04 -7.04
CA ASN A 329 5.66 -15.57 -6.78
C ASN A 329 4.59 -16.56 -7.25
N ASN A 330 4.89 -17.44 -8.21
CA ASN A 330 4.07 -18.61 -8.51
C ASN A 330 4.37 -19.72 -7.50
N LYS A 331 3.55 -19.85 -6.48
CA LYS A 331 3.82 -20.76 -5.36
C LYS A 331 3.82 -22.24 -5.76
N ARG A 332 3.04 -22.64 -6.78
CA ARG A 332 3.11 -24.01 -7.32
C ARG A 332 4.50 -24.27 -7.90
N LEU A 333 4.98 -23.35 -8.74
CA LEU A 333 6.29 -23.41 -9.35
C LEU A 333 7.40 -23.38 -8.28
N PHE A 334 7.32 -22.45 -7.32
CA PHE A 334 8.33 -22.29 -6.27
C PHE A 334 8.53 -23.53 -5.42
N TYR A 335 7.44 -24.28 -5.15
CA TYR A 335 7.52 -25.54 -4.39
C TYR A 335 7.87 -26.74 -5.26
N ALA A 336 7.46 -26.77 -6.53
CA ALA A 336 7.73 -27.87 -7.45
C ALA A 336 9.19 -27.86 -7.98
N VAL A 337 9.78 -26.67 -8.15
CA VAL A 337 11.15 -26.48 -8.63
C VAL A 337 11.99 -25.89 -7.48
N PRO A 338 12.75 -26.73 -6.74
CA PRO A 338 13.46 -26.30 -5.55
C PRO A 338 14.56 -25.27 -5.78
N ARG A 339 15.25 -25.33 -6.92
CA ARG A 339 16.36 -24.43 -7.26
C ARG A 339 16.02 -23.58 -8.46
N PHE A 340 16.44 -22.32 -8.46
CA PHE A 340 16.19 -21.39 -9.56
C PHE A 340 16.88 -21.84 -10.86
N GLU A 341 18.04 -22.48 -10.78
CA GLU A 341 18.80 -23.00 -11.92
C GLU A 341 18.03 -24.09 -12.68
N ASP A 342 17.14 -24.81 -12.01
CA ASP A 342 16.30 -25.86 -12.61
C ASP A 342 15.01 -25.30 -13.23
N TYR A 343 14.76 -23.99 -13.05
CA TYR A 343 13.59 -23.33 -13.62
C TYR A 343 13.77 -22.98 -15.09
N ILE A 344 12.94 -23.54 -15.96
CA ILE A 344 12.93 -23.27 -17.41
C ILE A 344 11.81 -22.31 -17.73
N PRO A 345 12.11 -21.02 -18.08
CA PRO A 345 11.09 -20.08 -18.50
C PRO A 345 10.30 -20.56 -19.72
N GLY A 346 8.98 -20.44 -19.68
CA GLY A 346 8.11 -20.80 -20.81
C GLY A 346 7.66 -22.26 -20.86
N ARG A 347 8.19 -23.16 -20.05
CA ARG A 347 7.68 -24.54 -19.93
C ARG A 347 6.27 -24.50 -19.32
N LYS A 348 5.26 -25.00 -20.03
CA LYS A 348 3.95 -25.25 -19.45
C LYS A 348 4.10 -26.43 -18.48
N GLU A 349 3.79 -26.20 -17.22
CA GLU A 349 3.70 -27.30 -16.24
C GLU A 349 2.47 -28.13 -16.56
N VAL A 350 2.66 -29.44 -16.56
CA VAL A 350 1.64 -30.47 -16.75
C VAL A 350 0.76 -30.58 -15.50
#